data_26894cfae8fe7e357def6d421f0ef2bb
#
_entry.id   26894cfae8fe7e357def6d421f0ef2bb
#
_cell.length_a   1.000
_cell.length_b   1.000
_cell.length_c   1.000
_cell.angle_alpha   90.00
_cell.angle_beta   90.00
_cell.angle_gamma   90.00
#
_symmetry.space_group_name_H-M   'P 1'
#
loop_
_entity.id
_entity.type
_entity.pdbx_description
1 polymer ?
#
loop_
_entity_poly.entity_id
_entity_poly.type
_entity_poly.pdbx_seq_one_letter_code
_entity_poly.pdbx_strand_id
1 'polypeptide(L)'
;MLETLEELKAVPGAIVPIADVPDVPIGEVTVKGEIIELWSPSSSAIQQVGLIADGSGKIKFTCWEKSQQTVVREGQTVRFRAAAKNWYEGRCSIALTGWSDIHFPERGRWWE
;
A
#
# COMPACT_ATOMS: atom_id res chain seq x y z
N MET A 1 -2.63 -12.22 24.49
CA MET A 1 -2.54 -10.79 24.18
C MET A 1 -1.74 -10.50 22.94
N LEU A 2 -0.50 -10.94 22.87
CA LEU A 2 0.29 -10.78 21.65
C LEU A 2 -0.32 -11.50 20.47
N GLU A 3 -0.87 -12.67 20.72
CA GLU A 3 -1.53 -13.48 19.70
C GLU A 3 -2.74 -12.76 19.11
N THR A 4 -3.51 -12.08 19.97
CA THR A 4 -4.68 -11.32 19.53
C THR A 4 -4.26 -10.18 18.59
N LEU A 5 -3.16 -9.51 18.90
CA LEU A 5 -2.66 -8.42 18.06
C LEU A 5 -2.23 -8.94 16.70
N GLU A 6 -1.54 -10.07 16.66
CA GLU A 6 -1.14 -10.67 15.38
C GLU A 6 -2.34 -11.13 14.57
N GLU A 7 -3.37 -11.67 15.23
CA GLU A 7 -4.61 -12.03 14.55
C GLU A 7 -5.29 -10.84 13.92
N LEU A 8 -5.29 -9.70 14.63
CA LEU A 8 -5.86 -8.46 14.07
C LEU A 8 -5.11 -7.98 12.85
N LYS A 9 -3.77 -8.09 12.85
CA LYS A 9 -2.97 -7.73 11.69
C LYS A 9 -3.24 -8.62 10.49
N ALA A 10 -3.63 -9.86 10.72
CA ALA A 10 -3.92 -10.81 9.65
C ALA A 10 -5.35 -10.72 9.13
N VAL A 11 -6.22 -9.93 9.77
CA VAL A 11 -7.62 -9.77 9.32
C VAL A 11 -7.63 -8.95 8.02
N PRO A 12 -8.31 -9.43 6.97
CA PRO A 12 -8.41 -8.67 5.71
C PRO A 12 -9.00 -7.28 5.94
N GLY A 13 -8.37 -6.26 5.39
CA GLY A 13 -8.79 -4.88 5.52
C GLY A 13 -8.27 -4.16 6.75
N ALA A 14 -7.66 -4.85 7.70
CA ALA A 14 -7.03 -4.19 8.85
C ALA A 14 -5.79 -3.42 8.39
N ILE A 15 -5.65 -2.18 8.87
CA ILE A 15 -4.49 -1.36 8.53
C ILE A 15 -3.26 -1.89 9.28
N VAL A 16 -2.21 -2.19 8.53
CA VAL A 16 -0.96 -2.72 9.05
C VAL A 16 0.09 -1.61 9.03
N PRO A 17 0.86 -1.40 10.12
CA PRO A 17 2.00 -0.50 10.04
C PRO A 17 2.96 -0.94 8.94
N ILE A 18 3.46 0.02 8.18
CA ILE A 18 4.30 -0.29 7.02
C ILE A 18 5.53 -1.11 7.41
N ALA A 19 6.14 -0.81 8.56
CA ALA A 19 7.28 -1.58 9.04
C ALA A 19 6.97 -3.06 9.30
N ASP A 20 5.70 -3.38 9.54
CA ASP A 20 5.28 -4.75 9.85
C ASP A 20 4.86 -5.56 8.63
N VAL A 21 4.71 -4.91 7.46
CA VAL A 21 4.24 -5.58 6.25
C VAL A 21 5.02 -6.86 5.92
N PRO A 22 6.37 -6.86 5.98
CA PRO A 22 7.11 -8.09 5.65
C PRO A 22 6.77 -9.26 6.57
N ASP A 23 6.38 -8.97 7.80
CA ASP A 23 6.17 -10.00 8.84
C ASP A 23 4.73 -10.50 8.93
N VAL A 24 3.79 -9.86 8.26
CA VAL A 24 2.39 -10.26 8.26
C VAL A 24 2.23 -11.57 7.48
N PRO A 25 1.55 -12.58 8.05
CA PRO A 25 1.51 -13.92 7.42
C PRO A 25 0.56 -14.05 6.24
N ILE A 26 -0.09 -12.98 5.81
CA ILE A 26 -1.01 -13.00 4.67
C ILE A 26 -0.38 -12.36 3.45
N GLY A 27 -0.87 -12.73 2.26
CA GLY A 27 -0.32 -12.24 0.99
C GLY A 27 -0.81 -10.87 0.57
N GLU A 28 -1.87 -10.35 1.21
CA GLU A 28 -2.42 -9.02 0.92
C GLU A 28 -2.45 -8.20 2.19
N VAL A 29 -2.17 -6.91 2.07
CA VAL A 29 -2.16 -6.00 3.22
C VAL A 29 -2.85 -4.70 2.85
N THR A 30 -3.37 -4.01 3.87
CA THR A 30 -3.90 -2.66 3.75
C THR A 30 -2.98 -1.74 4.53
N VAL A 31 -2.47 -0.70 3.89
CA VAL A 31 -1.59 0.27 4.53
C VAL A 31 -2.13 1.67 4.31
N LYS A 32 -1.79 2.58 5.21
CA LYS A 32 -2.16 4.00 5.11
C LYS A 32 -0.89 4.81 5.34
N GLY A 33 -0.65 5.78 4.48
CA GLY A 33 0.53 6.61 4.62
C GLY A 33 0.56 7.73 3.61
N GLU A 34 1.68 8.44 3.60
CA GLU A 34 1.92 9.54 2.68
C GLU A 34 2.79 9.07 1.52
N ILE A 35 2.44 9.52 0.31
CA ILE A 35 3.28 9.29 -0.87
C ILE A 35 4.47 10.23 -0.77
N ILE A 36 5.66 9.69 -0.54
CA ILE A 36 6.86 10.51 -0.34
C ILE A 36 7.70 10.65 -1.59
N GLU A 37 7.62 9.71 -2.51
CA GLU A 37 8.33 9.77 -3.79
C GLU A 37 7.52 9.08 -4.86
N LEU A 38 7.59 9.61 -6.08
CA LEU A 38 7.09 8.94 -7.29
C LEU A 38 8.24 8.87 -8.28
N TRP A 39 8.40 7.70 -8.91
CA TRP A 39 9.48 7.45 -9.85
C TRP A 39 8.93 7.28 -11.27
N SER A 40 9.79 7.47 -12.26
CA SER A 40 9.42 7.18 -13.64
C SER A 40 9.29 5.67 -13.81
N PRO A 41 8.15 5.18 -14.33
CA PRO A 41 7.99 3.74 -14.55
C PRO A 41 9.05 3.21 -15.54
N SER A 42 9.59 2.05 -15.24
CA SER A 42 10.59 1.39 -16.08
C SER A 42 9.98 0.59 -17.23
N SER A 43 8.65 0.46 -17.25
CA SER A 43 7.93 -0.36 -18.21
C SER A 43 6.55 0.22 -18.45
N SER A 44 6.01 0.04 -19.65
CA SER A 44 4.64 0.45 -19.97
C SER A 44 3.59 -0.38 -19.21
N ALA A 45 3.98 -1.50 -18.64
CA ALA A 45 3.09 -2.30 -17.81
C ALA A 45 2.86 -1.67 -16.43
N ILE A 46 3.65 -0.69 -16.05
CA ILE A 46 3.55 -0.03 -14.75
C ILE A 46 2.90 1.35 -14.95
N GLN A 47 1.77 1.57 -14.28
CA GLN A 47 1.08 2.86 -14.31
C GLN A 47 1.81 3.89 -13.44
N GLN A 48 2.18 3.49 -12.22
CA GLN A 48 2.88 4.36 -11.27
C GLN A 48 3.67 3.52 -10.29
N VAL A 49 4.75 4.08 -9.79
CA VAL A 49 5.65 3.42 -8.85
C VAL A 49 6.29 4.48 -7.96
N GLY A 50 6.48 4.15 -6.69
CA GLY A 50 7.08 5.08 -5.75
C GLY A 50 7.19 4.50 -4.35
N LEU A 51 7.24 5.41 -3.37
CA LEU A 51 7.33 5.06 -1.95
C LEU A 51 6.14 5.64 -1.19
N ILE A 52 5.55 4.81 -0.33
CA ILE A 52 4.57 5.24 0.66
C ILE A 52 5.16 5.03 2.05
N ALA A 53 4.92 5.98 2.95
CA ALA A 53 5.48 5.97 4.29
C ALA A 53 4.42 6.32 5.33
N ASP A 54 4.57 5.72 6.51
CA ASP A 54 3.85 6.14 7.71
C ASP A 54 4.88 6.38 8.82
N GLY A 55 4.43 6.56 10.05
CA GLY A 55 5.37 6.79 11.16
C GLY A 55 6.26 5.60 11.49
N SER A 56 5.95 4.40 10.97
CA SER A 56 6.70 3.19 11.27
C SER A 56 7.79 2.88 10.24
N GLY A 57 7.65 3.35 9.00
CA GLY A 57 8.60 3.03 7.95
C GLY A 57 8.09 3.42 6.58
N LYS A 58 8.77 2.93 5.56
CA LYS A 58 8.41 3.19 4.16
C LYS A 58 8.54 1.91 3.35
N ILE A 59 7.75 1.82 2.25
CA ILE A 59 7.75 0.65 1.39
C ILE A 59 7.49 1.07 -0.05
N LYS A 60 8.11 0.36 -0.99
CA LYS A 60 7.87 0.59 -2.41
C LYS A 60 6.48 0.06 -2.78
N PHE A 61 5.75 0.82 -3.59
CA PHE A 61 4.49 0.36 -4.17
C PHE A 61 4.55 0.45 -5.69
N THR A 62 3.79 -0.43 -6.35
CA THR A 62 3.67 -0.45 -7.80
C THR A 62 2.19 -0.60 -8.14
N CYS A 63 1.69 0.23 -9.06
CA CYS A 63 0.35 0.08 -9.62
C CYS A 63 0.50 -0.39 -11.06
N TRP A 64 -0.04 -1.56 -11.39
CA TRP A 64 0.03 -2.07 -12.75
C TRP A 64 -0.93 -1.33 -13.67
N GLU A 65 -0.52 -1.10 -14.90
CA GLU A 65 -1.34 -0.37 -15.89
C GLU A 65 -2.71 -1.04 -16.06
N LYS A 66 -2.75 -2.34 -16.12
CA LYS A 66 -4.01 -3.09 -16.29
C LYS A 66 -4.95 -2.99 -15.10
N SER A 67 -4.46 -2.56 -13.95
CA SER A 67 -5.29 -2.38 -12.75
C SER A 67 -6.06 -1.06 -12.77
N GLN A 68 -5.65 -0.12 -13.59
CA GLN A 68 -6.29 1.19 -13.79
C GLN A 68 -6.62 1.91 -12.49
N GLN A 69 -5.63 1.98 -11.59
CA GLN A 69 -5.82 2.64 -10.30
C GLN A 69 -5.80 4.16 -10.48
N THR A 70 -6.37 4.85 -9.49
CA THR A 70 -6.30 6.31 -9.43
C THR A 70 -4.84 6.75 -9.30
N VAL A 71 -4.47 7.78 -10.06
CA VAL A 71 -3.12 8.33 -9.97
C VAL A 71 -2.94 9.09 -8.67
N VAL A 72 -1.85 8.82 -7.97
CA VAL A 72 -1.52 9.51 -6.73
C VAL A 72 -0.43 10.55 -6.97
N ARG A 73 -0.25 11.47 -6.02
CA ARG A 73 0.76 12.53 -6.09
C ARG A 73 1.59 12.54 -4.83
N GLU A 74 2.82 13.01 -4.96
CA GLU A 74 3.67 13.21 -3.78
C GLU A 74 2.99 14.15 -2.79
N GLY A 75 3.07 13.82 -1.50
CA GLY A 75 2.46 14.59 -0.45
C GLY A 75 1.04 14.17 -0.08
N GLN A 76 0.39 13.33 -0.89
CA GLN A 76 -0.96 12.87 -0.57
C GLN A 76 -0.94 11.76 0.47
N THR A 77 -1.92 11.79 1.38
CA THR A 77 -2.18 10.69 2.30
C THR A 77 -3.19 9.76 1.66
N VAL A 78 -2.85 8.48 1.57
CA VAL A 78 -3.69 7.48 0.91
C VAL A 78 -3.79 6.23 1.75
N ARG A 79 -4.84 5.44 1.49
CA ARG A 79 -4.95 4.07 2.00
C ARG A 79 -4.95 3.13 0.80
N PHE A 80 -3.99 2.21 0.78
CA PHE A 80 -3.92 1.16 -0.24
C PHE A 80 -4.55 -0.09 0.35
N ARG A 81 -5.73 -0.46 -0.14
CA ARG A 81 -6.47 -1.63 0.35
C ARG A 81 -6.14 -2.84 -0.49
N ALA A 82 -5.93 -3.97 0.19
CA ALA A 82 -5.71 -5.27 -0.43
C ALA A 82 -4.54 -5.24 -1.43
N ALA A 83 -3.45 -4.59 -1.06
CA ALA A 83 -2.24 -4.57 -1.86
C ALA A 83 -1.52 -5.91 -1.71
N ALA A 84 -1.08 -6.48 -2.83
CA ALA A 84 -0.38 -7.76 -2.82
C ALA A 84 1.07 -7.57 -2.39
N LYS A 85 1.55 -8.42 -1.49
CA LYS A 85 2.96 -8.42 -1.10
C LYS A 85 3.79 -9.06 -2.21
N ASN A 86 4.97 -8.50 -2.43
CA ASN A 86 5.89 -8.99 -3.44
C ASN A 86 7.31 -8.95 -2.90
N TRP A 87 8.08 -9.99 -3.16
CA TRP A 87 9.46 -10.10 -2.70
C TRP A 87 10.40 -10.13 -3.90
N TYR A 88 11.44 -9.30 -3.83
CA TYR A 88 12.48 -9.29 -4.84
C TYR A 88 13.81 -9.04 -4.15
N GLU A 89 14.73 -9.98 -4.31
CA GLU A 89 16.07 -9.91 -3.72
C GLU A 89 16.04 -9.61 -2.21
N GLY A 90 15.13 -10.29 -1.50
CA GLY A 90 15.02 -10.14 -0.04
C GLY A 90 14.30 -8.89 0.42
N ARG A 91 13.79 -8.07 -0.50
CA ARG A 91 13.06 -6.85 -0.16
C ARG A 91 11.57 -7.04 -0.42
N CYS A 92 10.77 -6.62 0.55
CA CYS A 92 9.32 -6.63 0.42
C CYS A 92 8.83 -5.34 -0.21
N SER A 93 7.91 -5.46 -1.15
CA SER A 93 7.19 -4.33 -1.73
C SER A 93 5.73 -4.70 -1.85
N ILE A 94 4.89 -3.74 -2.22
CA ILE A 94 3.47 -4.00 -2.42
C ILE A 94 3.06 -3.59 -3.83
N ALA A 95 2.06 -4.27 -4.37
CA ALA A 95 1.55 -4.01 -5.70
C ALA A 95 0.03 -3.85 -5.63
N LEU A 96 -0.48 -2.83 -6.30
CA LEU A 96 -1.92 -2.59 -6.44
C LEU A 96 -2.39 -3.37 -7.66
N THR A 97 -3.26 -4.33 -7.42
CA THR A 97 -3.83 -5.22 -8.47
C THR A 97 -5.24 -4.76 -8.80
N GLY A 98 -5.91 -5.50 -9.70
CA GLY A 98 -7.33 -5.24 -9.99
C GLY A 98 -8.25 -5.45 -8.80
N TRP A 99 -7.80 -6.14 -7.75
CA TRP A 99 -8.56 -6.36 -6.52
C TRP A 99 -8.27 -5.33 -5.45
N SER A 100 -7.25 -4.48 -5.68
CA SER A 100 -6.86 -3.44 -4.76
C SER A 100 -7.64 -2.16 -5.03
N ASP A 101 -7.69 -1.26 -4.04
CA ASP A 101 -8.18 0.08 -4.34
C ASP A 101 -7.41 1.12 -3.53
N ILE A 102 -7.50 2.36 -3.99
CA ILE A 102 -6.85 3.51 -3.36
C ILE A 102 -7.92 4.41 -2.80
N HIS A 103 -7.84 4.65 -1.51
CA HIS A 103 -8.78 5.52 -0.80
C HIS A 103 -8.04 6.76 -0.30
N PHE A 104 -8.69 7.92 -0.44
CA PHE A 104 -8.14 9.21 -0.01
C PHE A 104 -8.90 9.67 1.22
N PRO A 105 -8.41 9.36 2.44
CA PRO A 105 -9.16 9.66 3.66
C PRO A 105 -9.50 11.14 3.83
N GLU A 106 -8.61 12.03 3.38
CA GLU A 106 -8.80 13.46 3.52
C GLU A 106 -9.83 14.04 2.56
N ARG A 107 -10.11 13.35 1.46
CA ARG A 107 -11.09 13.80 0.48
C ARG A 107 -12.50 13.38 0.84
N GLY A 108 -12.63 12.32 1.58
CA GLY A 108 -13.90 11.65 1.79
C GLY A 108 -14.82 12.31 2.79
N ARG A 109 -14.49 13.48 3.26
CA ARG A 109 -15.22 14.06 4.38
C ARG A 109 -15.88 15.40 4.10
N TRP A 110 -15.75 15.88 2.89
CA TRP A 110 -16.26 17.20 2.56
C TRP A 110 -17.79 17.29 2.63
N TRP A 111 -18.46 16.17 2.44
CA TRP A 111 -19.92 16.15 2.47
C TRP A 111 -20.48 16.03 3.88
N GLU A 112 -19.64 15.80 4.83
CA GLU A 112 -20.04 15.73 6.23
C GLU A 112 -20.10 17.16 6.84
#